data_1c9647f838820db1a3c06fb3ce2e4d95
#
_entry.id   1c9647f838820db1a3c06fb3ce2e4d95
#
_cell.length_a   1.000
_cell.length_b   1.000
_cell.length_c   1.000
_cell.angle_alpha   90.00
_cell.angle_beta   90.00
_cell.angle_gamma   90.00
#
_symmetry.space_group_name_H-M   'P 1'
#
loop_
_entity.id
_entity.type
_entity.pdbx_description
1 polymer ?
#
loop_
_entity_poly.entity_id
_entity_poly.type
_entity_poly.pdbx_seq_one_letter_code
_entity_poly.pdbx_strand_id
1 'polypeptide(L)'
;MSQPIPVVICDDSRLARKQMASALRSWNVEVTFAEHGLEGLEAIRAGKGDILFLDLTMPIMDGYQTLERIRQDDLPTMTIVVSGDIQPEAQSRVEELGALAFIKKPTSPEVITEVLQRFGLLSELEHPVIVEEQIDTPLALPEYYQEIANVAMGQAGSMLGTLLKTFVHLPIPVVKMVKAPELSNQLKVASDNQHELISQGFIGSGMAGEALLLMQTGNLDRLANLMGMNENGEYSESDLLMSLANTLIGAFISGFAQQLDLSFSRATPSILHDADRVCDQVESLDQMMTISIDYQLPEYDFRCELILAFTPDSLSALQKIASYFE
;
A
#
# COMPACT_ATOMS: atom_id res chain seq x y z
N MET A 1 24.07 -5.85 33.03
CA MET A 1 23.54 -5.41 31.72
C MET A 1 22.23 -6.14 31.54
N SER A 2 21.12 -5.44 31.33
CA SER A 2 19.83 -6.08 30.99
C SER A 2 19.98 -6.84 29.67
N GLN A 3 19.34 -7.97 29.53
CA GLN A 3 19.26 -8.66 28.24
C GLN A 3 18.50 -7.79 27.24
N PRO A 4 18.88 -7.79 25.96
CA PRO A 4 18.11 -7.08 24.94
C PRO A 4 16.69 -7.66 24.85
N ILE A 5 15.73 -6.78 24.63
CA ILE A 5 14.33 -7.21 24.48
C ILE A 5 14.15 -7.77 23.07
N PRO A 6 13.62 -8.99 22.91
CA PRO A 6 13.36 -9.58 21.61
C PRO A 6 12.23 -8.85 20.90
N VAL A 7 12.48 -8.37 19.69
CA VAL A 7 11.51 -7.63 18.87
C VAL A 7 11.39 -8.28 17.50
N VAL A 8 10.17 -8.59 17.07
CA VAL A 8 9.88 -9.01 15.70
C VAL A 8 9.35 -7.81 14.91
N ILE A 9 9.93 -7.57 13.75
CA ILE A 9 9.40 -6.65 12.75
C ILE A 9 8.87 -7.49 11.59
N CYS A 10 7.54 -7.55 11.47
CA CYS A 10 6.82 -8.37 10.51
C CYS A 10 6.15 -7.47 9.46
N ASP A 11 6.73 -7.42 8.26
CA ASP A 11 6.35 -6.55 7.16
C ASP A 11 6.92 -7.14 5.87
N ASP A 12 6.19 -7.20 4.77
CA ASP A 12 6.68 -7.75 3.52
C ASP A 12 7.65 -6.80 2.80
N SER A 13 7.55 -5.49 3.10
CA SER A 13 8.46 -4.48 2.59
C SER A 13 9.81 -4.48 3.30
N ARG A 14 10.87 -4.82 2.56
CA ARG A 14 12.23 -4.72 3.07
C ARG A 14 12.61 -3.31 3.51
N LEU A 15 12.10 -2.29 2.79
CA LEU A 15 12.31 -0.89 3.15
C LEU A 15 11.66 -0.56 4.50
N ALA A 16 10.40 -0.95 4.71
CA ALA A 16 9.70 -0.72 5.97
C ALA A 16 10.40 -1.42 7.14
N ARG A 17 10.84 -2.68 6.96
CA ARG A 17 11.61 -3.40 7.99
C ARG A 17 12.89 -2.65 8.37
N LYS A 18 13.65 -2.12 7.39
CA LYS A 18 14.86 -1.33 7.64
C LYS A 18 14.58 -0.02 8.36
N GLN A 19 13.57 0.73 7.91
CA GLN A 19 13.16 1.99 8.53
C GLN A 19 12.75 1.77 9.99
N MET A 20 11.97 0.74 10.26
CA MET A 20 11.56 0.37 11.62
C MET A 20 12.76 -0.01 12.48
N ALA A 21 13.64 -0.88 11.99
CA ALA A 21 14.86 -1.27 12.71
C ALA A 21 15.76 -0.05 12.97
N SER A 22 15.89 0.87 12.01
CA SER A 22 16.64 2.11 12.20
C SER A 22 16.03 3.00 13.28
N ALA A 23 14.70 3.08 13.34
CA ALA A 23 14.00 3.84 14.37
C ALA A 23 14.16 3.23 15.78
N LEU A 24 14.44 1.93 15.87
CA LEU A 24 14.68 1.21 17.14
C LEU A 24 16.15 1.21 17.59
N ARG A 25 17.09 1.75 16.82
CA ARG A 25 18.55 1.71 17.11
C ARG A 25 18.96 2.32 18.45
N SER A 26 18.18 3.25 18.98
CA SER A 26 18.49 3.90 20.26
C SER A 26 18.17 3.05 21.48
N TRP A 27 17.58 1.86 21.30
CA TRP A 27 17.11 1.01 22.39
C TRP A 27 17.80 -0.35 22.42
N ASN A 28 17.82 -0.96 23.60
CA ASN A 28 18.40 -2.28 23.82
C ASN A 28 17.45 -3.38 23.35
N VAL A 29 17.39 -3.59 22.04
CA VAL A 29 16.51 -4.59 21.40
C VAL A 29 17.31 -5.55 20.55
N GLU A 30 16.83 -6.79 20.46
CA GLU A 30 17.29 -7.80 19.49
C GLU A 30 16.22 -7.98 18.42
N VAL A 31 16.48 -7.47 17.20
CA VAL A 31 15.52 -7.45 16.13
C VAL A 31 15.57 -8.74 15.30
N THR A 32 14.40 -9.36 15.09
CA THR A 32 14.18 -10.46 14.15
C THR A 32 13.24 -9.97 13.06
N PHE A 33 13.59 -10.16 11.78
CA PHE A 33 12.73 -9.82 10.66
C PHE A 33 11.84 -11.00 10.26
N ALA A 34 10.62 -10.67 9.83
CA ALA A 34 9.66 -11.59 9.23
C ALA A 34 9.01 -10.92 8.02
N GLU A 35 8.79 -11.68 6.94
CA GLU A 35 8.22 -11.14 5.68
C GLU A 35 6.71 -11.38 5.55
N HIS A 36 6.15 -12.19 6.43
CA HIS A 36 4.72 -12.48 6.51
C HIS A 36 4.35 -13.08 7.87
N GLY A 37 3.06 -13.16 8.14
CA GLY A 37 2.56 -13.57 9.46
C GLY A 37 3.03 -14.94 9.95
N LEU A 38 3.24 -15.92 9.05
CA LEU A 38 3.74 -17.24 9.46
C LEU A 38 5.14 -17.15 10.07
N GLU A 39 6.07 -16.42 9.43
CA GLU A 39 7.42 -16.21 9.97
C GLU A 39 7.38 -15.44 11.29
N GLY A 40 6.50 -14.43 11.38
CA GLY A 40 6.28 -13.68 12.63
C GLY A 40 5.85 -14.59 13.78
N LEU A 41 4.88 -15.48 13.55
CA LEU A 41 4.41 -16.44 14.53
C LEU A 41 5.50 -17.45 14.93
N GLU A 42 6.30 -17.92 13.98
CA GLU A 42 7.44 -18.81 14.25
C GLU A 42 8.48 -18.13 15.15
N ALA A 43 8.81 -16.87 14.84
CA ALA A 43 9.74 -16.08 15.65
C ALA A 43 9.23 -15.87 17.08
N ILE A 44 7.93 -15.55 17.26
CA ILE A 44 7.31 -15.39 18.59
C ILE A 44 7.38 -16.72 19.37
N ARG A 45 7.01 -17.84 18.74
CA ARG A 45 7.08 -19.17 19.38
C ARG A 45 8.50 -19.59 19.74
N ALA A 46 9.50 -19.06 19.03
CA ALA A 46 10.93 -19.25 19.35
C ALA A 46 11.44 -18.32 20.46
N GLY A 47 10.56 -17.50 21.08
CA GLY A 47 10.94 -16.54 22.13
C GLY A 47 11.68 -15.30 21.62
N LYS A 48 11.51 -14.94 20.33
CA LYS A 48 12.17 -13.81 19.71
C LYS A 48 11.27 -12.59 19.54
N GLY A 49 10.08 -12.58 20.14
CA GLY A 49 9.08 -11.56 19.89
C GLY A 49 8.28 -11.18 21.13
N ASP A 50 8.92 -10.60 22.15
CA ASP A 50 8.20 -10.00 23.27
C ASP A 50 7.41 -8.78 22.79
N ILE A 51 7.92 -8.07 21.77
CA ILE A 51 7.23 -7.00 21.05
C ILE A 51 7.18 -7.39 19.57
N LEU A 52 5.99 -7.23 18.97
CA LEU A 52 5.76 -7.42 17.54
C LEU A 52 5.31 -6.11 16.91
N PHE A 53 6.08 -5.60 15.96
CA PHE A 53 5.61 -4.58 15.01
C PHE A 53 5.07 -5.31 13.77
N LEU A 54 3.78 -5.11 13.48
CA LEU A 54 3.03 -5.93 12.51
C LEU A 54 2.39 -5.07 11.44
N ASP A 55 2.75 -5.30 10.18
CA ASP A 55 1.98 -4.76 9.06
C ASP A 55 0.70 -5.56 8.82
N LEU A 56 -0.33 -4.90 8.25
CA LEU A 56 -1.61 -5.54 7.96
C LEU A 56 -1.65 -6.18 6.59
N THR A 57 -0.95 -5.60 5.61
CA THR A 57 -1.07 -5.99 4.21
C THR A 57 0.15 -6.79 3.77
N MET A 58 0.12 -8.10 3.97
CA MET A 58 1.23 -9.01 3.66
C MET A 58 0.76 -10.23 2.88
N PRO A 59 1.61 -10.83 2.04
CA PRO A 59 1.30 -12.09 1.35
C PRO A 59 1.24 -13.28 2.33
N ILE A 60 0.72 -14.41 1.88
CA ILE A 60 0.67 -15.71 2.58
C ILE A 60 -0.19 -15.68 3.83
N MET A 61 0.12 -14.83 4.82
CA MET A 61 -0.66 -14.60 6.03
C MET A 61 -0.60 -13.11 6.37
N ASP A 62 -1.73 -12.44 6.28
CA ASP A 62 -1.89 -11.03 6.57
C ASP A 62 -1.84 -10.71 8.09
N GLY A 63 -1.83 -9.41 8.43
CA GLY A 63 -1.73 -9.00 9.83
C GLY A 63 -2.97 -9.34 10.64
N TYR A 64 -4.17 -9.32 10.03
CA TYR A 64 -5.41 -9.71 10.74
C TYR A 64 -5.39 -11.18 11.11
N GLN A 65 -5.03 -12.05 10.16
CA GLN A 65 -4.89 -13.50 10.40
C GLN A 65 -3.79 -13.78 11.43
N THR A 66 -2.74 -12.98 11.44
CA THR A 66 -1.65 -13.08 12.42
C THR A 66 -2.14 -12.74 13.81
N LEU A 67 -2.88 -11.64 14.00
CA LEU A 67 -3.49 -11.25 15.27
C LEU A 67 -4.48 -12.30 15.77
N GLU A 68 -5.35 -12.81 14.89
CA GLU A 68 -6.28 -13.89 15.22
C GLU A 68 -5.55 -15.13 15.76
N ARG A 69 -4.44 -15.50 15.14
CA ARG A 69 -3.64 -16.64 15.54
C ARG A 69 -2.91 -16.40 16.87
N ILE A 70 -2.32 -15.20 17.07
CA ILE A 70 -1.70 -14.80 18.35
C ILE A 70 -2.71 -14.95 19.48
N ARG A 71 -3.94 -14.46 19.28
CA ARG A 71 -5.01 -14.54 20.26
C ARG A 71 -5.49 -15.97 20.50
N GLN A 72 -5.66 -16.78 19.43
CA GLN A 72 -6.10 -18.17 19.54
C GLN A 72 -5.09 -19.06 20.27
N ASP A 73 -3.82 -18.87 20.01
CA ASP A 73 -2.72 -19.67 20.55
C ASP A 73 -2.18 -19.08 21.87
N ASP A 74 -2.77 -17.97 22.38
CA ASP A 74 -2.36 -17.22 23.58
C ASP A 74 -0.85 -16.96 23.61
N LEU A 75 -0.31 -16.44 22.48
CA LEU A 75 1.13 -16.20 22.35
C LEU A 75 1.57 -14.97 23.16
N PRO A 76 2.66 -15.07 23.92
CA PRO A 76 3.12 -14.00 24.81
C PRO A 76 3.87 -12.91 24.03
N THR A 77 3.14 -12.05 23.33
CA THR A 77 3.70 -10.93 22.57
C THR A 77 2.84 -9.68 22.70
N MET A 78 3.47 -8.53 22.79
CA MET A 78 2.80 -7.24 22.72
C MET A 78 2.80 -6.75 21.27
N THR A 79 1.64 -6.73 20.63
CA THR A 79 1.54 -6.37 19.21
C THR A 79 1.22 -4.89 19.01
N ILE A 80 2.07 -4.21 18.26
CA ILE A 80 1.88 -2.85 17.75
C ILE A 80 1.69 -2.95 16.24
N VAL A 81 0.51 -2.58 15.75
CA VAL A 81 0.24 -2.58 14.31
C VAL A 81 0.83 -1.34 13.69
N VAL A 82 1.52 -1.49 12.54
CA VAL A 82 2.11 -0.40 11.76
C VAL A 82 1.65 -0.55 10.32
N SER A 83 0.69 0.26 9.87
CA SER A 83 0.05 0.04 8.57
C SER A 83 -0.19 1.31 7.77
N GLY A 84 -0.16 1.15 6.44
CA GLY A 84 -0.62 2.14 5.48
C GLY A 84 -2.14 2.24 5.40
N ASP A 85 -2.87 1.19 5.77
CA ASP A 85 -4.33 1.23 5.85
C ASP A 85 -4.79 2.10 7.03
N ILE A 86 -5.34 3.26 6.71
CA ILE A 86 -5.77 4.26 7.71
C ILE A 86 -7.29 4.30 7.89
N GLN A 87 -8.02 3.30 7.41
CA GLN A 87 -9.46 3.19 7.58
C GLN A 87 -9.82 3.07 9.07
N PRO A 88 -10.84 3.79 9.58
CA PRO A 88 -11.26 3.66 10.98
C PRO A 88 -11.66 2.23 11.37
N GLU A 89 -12.27 1.51 10.44
CA GLU A 89 -12.68 0.11 10.62
C GLU A 89 -11.47 -0.82 10.79
N ALA A 90 -10.37 -0.56 10.07
CA ALA A 90 -9.12 -1.30 10.23
C ALA A 90 -8.56 -1.13 11.64
N GLN A 91 -8.51 0.12 12.13
CA GLN A 91 -8.05 0.40 13.48
C GLN A 91 -8.93 -0.28 14.54
N SER A 92 -10.25 -0.15 14.44
CA SER A 92 -11.18 -0.79 15.40
C SER A 92 -11.02 -2.31 15.40
N ARG A 93 -10.89 -2.91 14.22
CA ARG A 93 -10.73 -4.37 14.08
C ARG A 93 -9.45 -4.89 14.74
N VAL A 94 -8.32 -4.20 14.57
CA VAL A 94 -7.07 -4.66 15.20
C VAL A 94 -7.07 -4.49 16.71
N GLU A 95 -7.72 -3.44 17.23
CA GLU A 95 -7.92 -3.24 18.66
C GLU A 95 -8.79 -4.38 19.27
N GLU A 96 -9.87 -4.76 18.58
CA GLU A 96 -10.72 -5.91 18.98
C GLU A 96 -9.95 -7.25 18.94
N LEU A 97 -8.98 -7.39 18.06
CA LEU A 97 -8.11 -8.55 17.95
C LEU A 97 -6.97 -8.57 18.99
N GLY A 98 -6.82 -7.48 19.77
CA GLY A 98 -5.87 -7.40 20.88
C GLY A 98 -4.57 -6.67 20.56
N ALA A 99 -4.50 -5.93 19.46
CA ALA A 99 -3.38 -5.03 19.22
C ALA A 99 -3.32 -3.94 20.31
N LEU A 100 -2.12 -3.68 20.81
CA LEU A 100 -1.88 -2.73 21.87
C LEU A 100 -1.97 -1.28 21.37
N ALA A 101 -1.49 -1.06 20.15
CA ALA A 101 -1.51 0.24 19.49
C ALA A 101 -1.58 0.09 17.96
N PHE A 102 -1.98 1.18 17.31
CA PHE A 102 -1.97 1.34 15.87
C PHE A 102 -1.14 2.57 15.48
N ILE A 103 -0.14 2.37 14.64
CA ILE A 103 0.73 3.41 14.08
C ILE A 103 0.47 3.50 12.58
N LYS A 104 0.25 4.71 12.09
CA LYS A 104 0.08 4.96 10.65
C LYS A 104 1.43 5.08 9.95
N LYS A 105 1.60 4.45 8.81
CA LYS A 105 2.74 4.66 7.91
C LYS A 105 2.57 5.98 7.11
N PRO A 106 3.65 6.71 6.81
CA PRO A 106 5.02 6.50 7.29
C PRO A 106 5.15 6.83 8.76
N THR A 107 5.98 6.08 9.47
CA THR A 107 6.22 6.31 10.90
C THR A 107 7.57 6.99 11.14
N SER A 108 7.69 7.68 12.28
CA SER A 108 8.94 8.30 12.71
C SER A 108 9.39 7.77 14.06
N PRO A 109 10.68 7.91 14.40
CA PRO A 109 11.21 7.51 15.72
C PRO A 109 10.44 8.13 16.88
N GLU A 110 9.96 9.37 16.72
CA GLU A 110 9.23 10.09 17.75
C GLU A 110 7.87 9.43 18.05
N VAL A 111 7.13 9.02 17.00
CA VAL A 111 5.84 8.34 17.12
C VAL A 111 6.02 6.98 17.79
N ILE A 112 7.06 6.23 17.41
CA ILE A 112 7.36 4.95 18.05
C ILE A 112 7.71 5.15 19.52
N THR A 113 8.52 6.16 19.83
CA THR A 113 8.89 6.52 21.21
C THR A 113 7.66 6.84 22.05
N GLU A 114 6.75 7.66 21.50
CA GLU A 114 5.50 8.03 22.20
C GLU A 114 4.64 6.79 22.51
N VAL A 115 4.49 5.89 21.55
CA VAL A 115 3.74 4.66 21.75
C VAL A 115 4.40 3.77 22.81
N LEU A 116 5.70 3.53 22.73
CA LEU A 116 6.43 2.73 23.72
C LEU A 116 6.38 3.35 25.13
N GLN A 117 6.46 4.68 25.21
CA GLN A 117 6.31 5.41 26.48
C GLN A 117 4.92 5.25 27.09
N ARG A 118 3.88 5.38 26.26
CA ARG A 118 2.48 5.26 26.68
C ARG A 118 2.19 3.90 27.33
N PHE A 119 2.85 2.85 26.88
CA PHE A 119 2.71 1.49 27.41
C PHE A 119 3.77 1.10 28.44
N GLY A 120 4.60 2.06 28.87
CA GLY A 120 5.61 1.85 29.93
C GLY A 120 6.81 0.99 29.49
N LEU A 121 6.98 0.75 28.19
CA LEU A 121 8.02 -0.12 27.64
C LEU A 121 9.40 0.57 27.60
N LEU A 122 9.45 1.89 27.62
CA LEU A 122 10.73 2.63 27.53
C LEU A 122 11.69 2.34 28.68
N SER A 123 11.17 2.19 29.90
CA SER A 123 12.01 1.91 31.10
C SER A 123 12.75 0.57 31.01
N GLU A 124 12.24 -0.36 30.22
CA GLU A 124 12.86 -1.68 29.99
C GLU A 124 13.86 -1.65 28.83
N LEU A 125 13.71 -0.66 27.92
CA LEU A 125 14.51 -0.49 26.70
C LEU A 125 15.73 0.43 26.88
N GLU A 126 15.82 1.16 28.00
CA GLU A 126 16.87 2.16 28.25
C GLU A 126 18.25 1.53 28.48
N HIS A 127 18.94 1.17 27.41
CA HIS A 127 20.43 1.12 27.35
C HIS A 127 20.84 0.74 25.91
N PRO A 128 21.32 1.68 25.09
CA PRO A 128 21.65 1.40 23.70
C PRO A 128 22.84 0.42 23.59
N VAL A 129 22.66 -0.64 22.85
CA VAL A 129 23.73 -1.44 22.31
C VAL A 129 24.06 -0.91 20.91
N ILE A 130 25.31 -0.56 20.68
CA ILE A 130 25.78 -0.21 19.32
C ILE A 130 25.73 -1.50 18.50
N VAL A 131 24.73 -1.62 17.63
CA VAL A 131 24.65 -2.70 16.65
C VAL A 131 25.53 -2.32 15.47
N GLU A 132 26.50 -3.16 15.13
CA GLU A 132 27.30 -3.02 13.91
C GLU A 132 26.40 -3.04 12.68
N GLU A 133 26.60 -2.09 11.76
CA GLU A 133 25.89 -2.02 10.49
C GLU A 133 26.16 -3.30 9.68
N GLN A 134 25.12 -4.07 9.42
CA GLN A 134 25.18 -5.05 8.35
C GLN A 134 25.23 -4.28 7.02
N ILE A 135 26.26 -4.54 6.23
CA ILE A 135 26.40 -4.00 4.87
C ILE A 135 25.26 -4.56 4.02
N ASP A 136 24.30 -3.71 3.76
CA ASP A 136 23.07 -4.07 3.08
C ASP A 136 23.21 -3.93 1.56
N THR A 137 22.69 -4.91 0.84
CA THR A 137 22.53 -4.79 -0.62
C THR A 137 21.56 -3.64 -0.96
N PRO A 138 21.86 -2.79 -1.95
CA PRO A 138 20.94 -1.74 -2.40
C PRO A 138 19.55 -2.31 -2.73
N LEU A 139 18.50 -1.55 -2.41
CA LEU A 139 17.13 -1.91 -2.77
C LEU A 139 16.94 -1.84 -4.29
N ALA A 140 16.24 -2.81 -4.86
CA ALA A 140 15.82 -2.69 -6.25
C ALA A 140 14.74 -1.60 -6.39
N LEU A 141 14.73 -0.89 -7.53
CA LEU A 141 13.77 0.18 -7.79
C LEU A 141 12.31 -0.21 -7.51
N PRO A 142 11.82 -1.39 -7.96
CA PRO A 142 10.47 -1.85 -7.63
C PRO A 142 10.22 -2.04 -6.13
N GLU A 143 11.20 -2.55 -5.37
CA GLU A 143 11.06 -2.76 -3.92
C GLU A 143 10.90 -1.42 -3.17
N TYR A 144 11.63 -0.39 -3.58
CA TYR A 144 11.48 0.95 -3.02
C TYR A 144 10.08 1.50 -3.24
N TYR A 145 9.60 1.44 -4.48
CA TYR A 145 8.28 1.97 -4.83
C TYR A 145 7.11 1.09 -4.37
N GLN A 146 7.36 -0.17 -4.03
CA GLN A 146 6.36 -1.06 -3.43
C GLN A 146 5.82 -0.48 -2.11
N GLU A 147 6.71 -0.05 -1.22
CA GLU A 147 6.29 0.55 0.07
C GLU A 147 5.55 1.87 -0.12
N ILE A 148 6.05 2.73 -1.00
CA ILE A 148 5.39 4.01 -1.32
C ILE A 148 3.98 3.77 -1.88
N ALA A 149 3.85 2.79 -2.78
CA ALA A 149 2.56 2.40 -3.34
C ALA A 149 1.61 1.84 -2.27
N ASN A 150 2.13 1.07 -1.32
CA ASN A 150 1.34 0.49 -0.23
C ASN A 150 0.72 1.60 0.66
N VAL A 151 1.53 2.58 1.06
CA VAL A 151 1.03 3.72 1.84
C VAL A 151 0.05 4.59 1.04
N ALA A 152 0.35 4.88 -0.23
CA ALA A 152 -0.53 5.65 -1.11
C ALA A 152 -1.88 4.94 -1.33
N MET A 153 -1.86 3.62 -1.49
CA MET A 153 -3.06 2.78 -1.61
C MET A 153 -3.92 2.85 -0.34
N GLY A 154 -3.32 2.82 0.85
CA GLY A 154 -4.04 2.95 2.11
C GLY A 154 -4.81 4.27 2.20
N GLN A 155 -4.20 5.37 1.76
CA GLN A 155 -4.87 6.68 1.69
C GLN A 155 -6.03 6.69 0.67
N ALA A 156 -5.81 6.13 -0.52
CA ALA A 156 -6.84 6.03 -1.54
C ALA A 156 -8.00 5.14 -1.09
N GLY A 157 -7.72 4.01 -0.44
CA GLY A 157 -8.72 3.11 0.13
C GLY A 157 -9.56 3.77 1.21
N SER A 158 -8.95 4.56 2.10
CA SER A 158 -9.66 5.34 3.12
C SER A 158 -10.61 6.39 2.51
N MET A 159 -10.18 7.07 1.43
CA MET A 159 -11.04 8.02 0.71
C MET A 159 -12.21 7.30 0.02
N LEU A 160 -11.94 6.16 -0.62
CA LEU A 160 -12.98 5.34 -1.26
C LEU A 160 -13.96 4.80 -0.22
N GLY A 161 -13.49 4.29 0.90
CA GLY A 161 -14.31 3.81 2.01
C GLY A 161 -15.23 4.89 2.57
N THR A 162 -14.72 6.12 2.71
CA THR A 162 -15.51 7.28 3.13
C THR A 162 -16.58 7.65 2.09
N LEU A 163 -16.22 7.63 0.80
CA LEU A 163 -17.16 7.93 -0.30
C LEU A 163 -18.30 6.90 -0.38
N LEU A 164 -17.94 5.63 -0.29
CA LEU A 164 -18.89 4.51 -0.43
C LEU A 164 -19.51 4.08 0.92
N LYS A 165 -19.08 4.67 2.04
CA LYS A 165 -19.51 4.32 3.40
C LYS A 165 -19.40 2.82 3.70
N THR A 166 -18.32 2.20 3.23
CA THR A 166 -18.06 0.78 3.40
C THR A 166 -16.55 0.53 3.57
N PHE A 167 -16.19 -0.57 4.22
CA PHE A 167 -14.80 -0.99 4.32
C PHE A 167 -14.29 -1.46 2.95
N VAL A 168 -13.11 -0.99 2.56
CA VAL A 168 -12.45 -1.36 1.30
C VAL A 168 -11.31 -2.32 1.61
N HIS A 169 -11.36 -3.52 1.04
CA HIS A 169 -10.24 -4.43 1.10
C HIS A 169 -9.08 -3.90 0.25
N LEU A 170 -7.94 -3.68 0.91
CA LEU A 170 -6.73 -3.21 0.25
C LEU A 170 -5.87 -4.40 -0.16
N PRO A 171 -5.62 -4.57 -1.47
CA PRO A 171 -4.71 -5.60 -1.97
C PRO A 171 -3.25 -5.16 -1.74
N ILE A 172 -2.32 -6.07 -1.98
CA ILE A 172 -0.89 -5.72 -2.06
C ILE A 172 -0.66 -5.09 -3.44
N PRO A 173 -0.18 -3.82 -3.53
CA PRO A 173 0.19 -3.24 -4.81
C PRO A 173 1.31 -4.06 -5.46
N VAL A 174 1.37 -4.08 -6.77
CA VAL A 174 2.41 -4.80 -7.50
C VAL A 174 3.23 -3.82 -8.33
N VAL A 175 4.49 -3.63 -7.96
CA VAL A 175 5.43 -2.76 -8.69
C VAL A 175 6.35 -3.60 -9.55
N LYS A 176 6.38 -3.35 -10.86
CA LYS A 176 7.16 -4.11 -11.83
C LYS A 176 7.81 -3.22 -12.87
N MET A 177 8.93 -3.70 -13.41
CA MET A 177 9.48 -3.23 -14.67
C MET A 177 8.91 -4.09 -15.80
N VAL A 178 8.12 -3.48 -16.67
CA VAL A 178 7.44 -4.19 -17.78
C VAL A 178 7.88 -3.65 -19.13
N LYS A 179 7.78 -4.46 -20.17
CA LYS A 179 7.91 -4.01 -21.55
C LYS A 179 6.54 -3.61 -22.10
N ALA A 180 6.52 -2.65 -22.99
CA ALA A 180 5.30 -2.17 -23.61
C ALA A 180 4.37 -3.26 -24.17
N PRO A 181 4.85 -4.29 -24.87
CA PRO A 181 3.98 -5.37 -25.34
C PRO A 181 3.32 -6.19 -24.20
N GLU A 182 3.94 -6.26 -23.03
CA GLU A 182 3.37 -6.98 -21.87
C GLU A 182 2.18 -6.20 -21.31
N LEU A 183 2.33 -4.88 -21.15
CA LEU A 183 1.23 -4.01 -20.71
C LEU A 183 0.08 -4.03 -21.72
N SER A 184 0.40 -3.90 -23.01
CA SER A 184 -0.57 -3.95 -24.10
C SER A 184 -1.39 -5.26 -24.08
N ASN A 185 -0.73 -6.40 -23.89
CA ASN A 185 -1.41 -7.69 -23.77
C ASN A 185 -2.30 -7.78 -22.51
N GLN A 186 -1.84 -7.24 -21.37
CA GLN A 186 -2.64 -7.18 -20.13
C GLN A 186 -3.92 -6.37 -20.36
N LEU A 187 -3.83 -5.20 -20.99
CA LEU A 187 -4.97 -4.35 -21.30
C LEU A 187 -5.94 -4.99 -22.29
N LYS A 188 -5.44 -5.68 -23.32
CA LYS A 188 -6.27 -6.40 -24.31
C LYS A 188 -7.06 -7.54 -23.70
N VAL A 189 -6.45 -8.31 -22.80
CA VAL A 189 -7.12 -9.41 -22.09
C VAL A 189 -8.18 -8.90 -21.11
N ALA A 190 -7.93 -7.74 -20.49
CA ALA A 190 -8.83 -7.15 -19.52
C ALA A 190 -10.00 -6.35 -20.16
N SER A 191 -9.85 -5.85 -21.40
CA SER A 191 -10.90 -5.12 -22.12
C SER A 191 -11.82 -6.07 -22.88
N ASP A 192 -12.49 -6.96 -22.18
CA ASP A 192 -13.64 -7.68 -22.72
C ASP A 192 -14.91 -6.80 -22.59
N ASN A 193 -16.02 -7.27 -23.18
CA ASN A 193 -17.30 -6.51 -23.23
C ASN A 193 -17.91 -6.22 -21.83
N GLN A 194 -17.24 -6.48 -20.73
CA GLN A 194 -17.69 -6.28 -19.35
C GLN A 194 -16.87 -5.26 -18.58
N HIS A 195 -15.82 -4.69 -19.20
CA HIS A 195 -14.96 -3.71 -18.55
C HIS A 195 -14.88 -2.42 -19.36
N GLU A 196 -14.91 -1.31 -18.64
CA GLU A 196 -14.61 0.01 -19.19
C GLU A 196 -13.18 0.39 -18.81
N LEU A 197 -12.45 0.90 -19.78
CA LEU A 197 -11.10 1.42 -19.59
C LEU A 197 -11.13 2.95 -19.55
N ILE A 198 -10.63 3.51 -18.45
CA ILE A 198 -10.50 4.95 -18.28
C ILE A 198 -9.01 5.28 -18.17
N SER A 199 -8.60 6.30 -18.91
CA SER A 199 -7.23 6.80 -18.92
C SER A 199 -7.15 8.22 -18.38
N GLN A 200 -6.10 8.52 -17.61
CA GLN A 200 -5.78 9.85 -17.12
C GLN A 200 -4.27 10.08 -17.11
N GLY A 201 -3.78 10.95 -17.98
CA GLY A 201 -2.38 11.35 -18.00
C GLY A 201 -1.99 12.13 -16.74
N PHE A 202 -0.75 11.94 -16.27
CA PHE A 202 -0.17 12.73 -15.19
C PHE A 202 1.27 13.14 -15.49
N ILE A 203 1.67 14.31 -14.97
CA ILE A 203 3.01 14.87 -15.18
C ILE A 203 3.43 15.71 -13.97
N GLY A 204 4.67 15.60 -13.56
CA GLY A 204 5.26 16.43 -12.51
C GLY A 204 6.65 15.97 -12.10
N SER A 205 7.47 16.89 -11.60
CA SER A 205 8.78 16.60 -11.02
C SER A 205 9.73 15.80 -11.91
N GLY A 206 9.67 16.02 -13.23
CA GLY A 206 10.49 15.30 -14.23
C GLY A 206 9.99 13.89 -14.56
N MET A 207 8.80 13.54 -14.13
CA MET A 207 8.12 12.27 -14.41
C MET A 207 6.82 12.52 -15.16
N ALA A 208 6.45 11.58 -16.02
CA ALA A 208 5.18 11.54 -16.71
C ALA A 208 4.69 10.11 -16.81
N GLY A 209 3.40 9.94 -16.93
CA GLY A 209 2.78 8.62 -17.05
C GLY A 209 1.30 8.67 -17.36
N GLU A 210 0.74 7.48 -17.45
CA GLU A 210 -0.68 7.26 -17.68
C GLU A 210 -1.23 6.41 -16.56
N ALA A 211 -2.32 6.86 -15.96
CA ALA A 211 -3.12 6.08 -15.03
C ALA A 211 -4.27 5.43 -15.80
N LEU A 212 -4.30 4.13 -15.81
CA LEU A 212 -5.28 3.30 -16.50
C LEU A 212 -6.16 2.62 -15.45
N LEU A 213 -7.46 2.84 -15.51
CA LEU A 213 -8.42 2.22 -14.60
C LEU A 213 -9.37 1.34 -15.40
N LEU A 214 -9.28 0.03 -15.15
CA LEU A 214 -10.18 -0.98 -15.69
C LEU A 214 -11.29 -1.21 -14.67
N MET A 215 -12.53 -0.91 -15.01
CA MET A 215 -13.70 -1.06 -14.15
C MET A 215 -14.68 -2.08 -14.70
N GLN A 216 -15.13 -2.99 -13.83
CA GLN A 216 -16.21 -3.92 -14.16
C GLN A 216 -17.56 -3.19 -14.16
N THR A 217 -18.34 -3.34 -15.23
CA THR A 217 -19.59 -2.58 -15.43
C THR A 217 -20.85 -3.28 -14.92
N GLY A 218 -20.72 -4.51 -14.42
CA GLY A 218 -21.89 -5.37 -14.09
C GLY A 218 -22.81 -4.89 -12.96
N ASN A 219 -22.38 -4.00 -12.05
CA ASN A 219 -23.14 -3.59 -10.86
C ASN A 219 -23.12 -2.07 -10.61
N LEU A 220 -23.06 -1.26 -11.65
CA LEU A 220 -22.95 0.20 -11.55
C LEU A 220 -24.14 0.86 -10.82
N ASP A 221 -25.35 0.32 -10.94
CA ASP A 221 -26.53 0.83 -10.23
C ASP A 221 -26.35 0.83 -8.69
N ARG A 222 -25.72 -0.21 -8.15
CA ARG A 222 -25.44 -0.28 -6.71
C ARG A 222 -24.43 0.78 -6.28
N LEU A 223 -23.41 1.00 -7.08
CA LEU A 223 -22.40 2.03 -6.82
C LEU A 223 -22.97 3.44 -6.93
N ALA A 224 -23.83 3.69 -7.93
CA ALA A 224 -24.55 4.95 -8.08
C ALA A 224 -25.41 5.26 -6.86
N ASN A 225 -26.10 4.25 -6.30
CA ASN A 225 -26.89 4.40 -5.08
C ASN A 225 -26.01 4.74 -3.87
N LEU A 226 -24.86 4.07 -3.69
CA LEU A 226 -23.93 4.36 -2.62
C LEU A 226 -23.36 5.78 -2.69
N MET A 227 -23.08 6.26 -3.89
CA MET A 227 -22.60 7.62 -4.14
C MET A 227 -23.70 8.68 -4.07
N GLY A 228 -24.96 8.29 -3.84
CA GLY A 228 -26.11 9.22 -3.80
C GLY A 228 -26.46 9.82 -5.17
N MET A 229 -25.96 9.25 -6.27
CA MET A 229 -26.20 9.77 -7.62
C MET A 229 -27.57 9.39 -8.18
N ASN A 230 -28.24 8.45 -7.56
CA ASN A 230 -29.54 7.92 -8.02
C ASN A 230 -30.77 8.56 -7.32
N GLU A 231 -30.58 9.60 -6.49
CA GLU A 231 -31.65 10.23 -5.72
C GLU A 231 -32.75 10.87 -6.63
N ASN A 232 -32.42 11.20 -7.87
CA ASN A 232 -33.35 11.79 -8.86
C ASN A 232 -33.75 10.84 -10.01
N GLY A 233 -33.36 9.56 -9.97
CA GLY A 233 -33.82 8.54 -10.91
C GLY A 233 -33.13 8.47 -12.26
N GLU A 234 -32.21 9.37 -12.57
CA GLU A 234 -31.39 9.35 -13.79
C GLU A 234 -29.95 9.76 -13.47
N TYR A 235 -29.03 8.82 -13.54
CA TYR A 235 -27.60 9.12 -13.59
C TYR A 235 -27.01 8.66 -14.93
N SER A 236 -26.02 9.38 -15.42
CA SER A 236 -25.25 8.93 -16.57
C SER A 236 -24.19 7.92 -16.10
N GLU A 237 -24.15 6.75 -16.71
CA GLU A 237 -23.12 5.74 -16.46
C GLU A 237 -21.73 6.33 -16.64
N SER A 238 -21.53 7.13 -17.68
CA SER A 238 -20.28 7.84 -17.92
C SER A 238 -19.90 8.79 -16.78
N ASP A 239 -20.86 9.52 -16.19
CA ASP A 239 -20.59 10.44 -15.08
C ASP A 239 -20.19 9.68 -13.81
N LEU A 240 -20.82 8.54 -13.54
CA LEU A 240 -20.43 7.66 -12.43
C LEU A 240 -19.00 7.14 -12.62
N LEU A 241 -18.71 6.57 -13.78
CA LEU A 241 -17.38 6.03 -14.11
C LEU A 241 -16.29 7.10 -14.01
N MET A 242 -16.54 8.29 -14.54
CA MET A 242 -15.62 9.42 -14.48
C MET A 242 -15.41 9.93 -13.04
N SER A 243 -16.47 9.95 -12.23
CA SER A 243 -16.39 10.35 -10.82
C SER A 243 -15.56 9.36 -9.99
N LEU A 244 -15.80 8.06 -10.16
CA LEU A 244 -15.01 6.99 -9.53
C LEU A 244 -13.55 7.05 -9.95
N ALA A 245 -13.28 7.15 -11.25
CA ALA A 245 -11.93 7.24 -11.79
C ALA A 245 -11.19 8.45 -11.24
N ASN A 246 -11.81 9.63 -11.25
CA ASN A 246 -11.19 10.84 -10.74
C ASN A 246 -10.87 10.72 -9.24
N THR A 247 -11.73 10.06 -8.47
CA THR A 247 -11.52 9.84 -7.04
C THR A 247 -10.38 8.86 -6.80
N LEU A 248 -10.42 7.67 -7.41
CA LEU A 248 -9.42 6.61 -7.20
C LEU A 248 -8.03 7.02 -7.68
N ILE A 249 -7.94 7.45 -8.95
CA ILE A 249 -6.69 7.88 -9.56
C ILE A 249 -6.14 9.09 -8.80
N GLY A 250 -7.03 10.04 -8.47
CA GLY A 250 -6.65 11.25 -7.76
C GLY A 250 -6.11 10.99 -6.37
N ALA A 251 -6.79 10.16 -5.60
CA ALA A 251 -6.37 9.80 -4.25
C ALA A 251 -5.02 9.08 -4.26
N PHE A 252 -4.85 8.09 -5.16
CA PHE A 252 -3.61 7.34 -5.25
C PHE A 252 -2.43 8.22 -5.70
N ILE A 253 -2.57 8.98 -6.79
CA ILE A 253 -1.49 9.88 -7.27
C ILE A 253 -1.14 10.93 -6.21
N SER A 254 -2.13 11.48 -5.50
CA SER A 254 -1.87 12.46 -4.43
C SER A 254 -1.14 11.82 -3.25
N GLY A 255 -1.54 10.62 -2.82
CA GLY A 255 -0.85 9.87 -1.78
C GLY A 255 0.57 9.49 -2.18
N PHE A 256 0.77 9.03 -3.40
CA PHE A 256 2.09 8.69 -3.95
C PHE A 256 3.01 9.93 -4.01
N ALA A 257 2.49 11.06 -4.47
CA ALA A 257 3.21 12.33 -4.52
C ALA A 257 3.62 12.80 -3.11
N GLN A 258 2.72 12.68 -2.14
CA GLN A 258 2.97 13.08 -0.76
C GLN A 258 4.11 12.27 -0.12
N GLN A 259 4.18 10.95 -0.39
CA GLN A 259 5.25 10.10 0.13
C GLN A 259 6.64 10.50 -0.41
N LEU A 260 6.69 11.12 -1.58
CA LEU A 260 7.91 11.53 -2.26
C LEU A 260 8.22 13.02 -2.10
N ASP A 261 7.39 13.78 -1.38
CA ASP A 261 7.42 15.25 -1.30
C ASP A 261 7.40 15.90 -2.70
N LEU A 262 6.51 15.42 -3.56
CA LEU A 262 6.35 15.83 -4.94
C LEU A 262 4.94 16.34 -5.23
N SER A 263 4.75 16.87 -6.44
CA SER A 263 3.43 17.22 -6.96
C SER A 263 3.26 16.78 -8.40
N PHE A 264 2.06 16.27 -8.74
CA PHE A 264 1.68 15.92 -10.09
C PHE A 264 0.46 16.72 -10.54
N SER A 265 0.53 17.24 -11.76
CA SER A 265 -0.64 17.73 -12.49
C SER A 265 -1.28 16.56 -13.23
N ARG A 266 -2.61 16.53 -13.27
CA ARG A 266 -3.38 15.46 -13.93
C ARG A 266 -4.22 16.03 -15.05
N ALA A 267 -4.29 15.32 -16.17
CA ALA A 267 -5.24 15.60 -17.25
C ALA A 267 -6.67 15.30 -16.82
N THR A 268 -7.65 15.66 -17.63
CA THR A 268 -9.04 15.19 -17.46
C THR A 268 -9.08 13.70 -17.81
N PRO A 269 -9.70 12.83 -17.00
CA PRO A 269 -9.88 11.44 -17.35
C PRO A 269 -10.75 11.29 -18.61
N SER A 270 -10.53 10.24 -19.38
CA SER A 270 -11.28 9.92 -20.60
C SER A 270 -11.57 8.42 -20.69
N ILE A 271 -12.80 8.09 -21.10
CA ILE A 271 -13.20 6.70 -21.38
C ILE A 271 -12.60 6.32 -22.74
N LEU A 272 -11.91 5.19 -22.77
CA LEU A 272 -11.28 4.66 -23.97
C LEU A 272 -12.13 3.52 -24.53
N HIS A 273 -12.76 3.78 -25.66
CA HIS A 273 -13.57 2.79 -26.36
C HIS A 273 -12.74 1.84 -27.23
N ASP A 274 -11.44 2.12 -27.37
CA ASP A 274 -10.52 1.37 -28.21
C ASP A 274 -9.16 1.22 -27.49
N ALA A 275 -9.00 0.10 -26.82
CA ALA A 275 -7.73 -0.23 -26.13
C ALA A 275 -6.55 -0.32 -27.11
N ASP A 276 -6.79 -0.61 -28.39
CA ASP A 276 -5.74 -0.72 -29.40
C ASP A 276 -5.00 0.60 -29.62
N ARG A 277 -5.66 1.76 -29.46
CA ARG A 277 -5.00 3.08 -29.56
C ARG A 277 -3.98 3.33 -28.46
N VAL A 278 -4.26 2.88 -27.23
CA VAL A 278 -3.28 2.97 -26.13
C VAL A 278 -2.14 2.02 -26.39
N CYS A 279 -2.46 0.81 -26.86
CA CYS A 279 -1.49 -0.21 -27.19
C CYS A 279 -0.53 0.26 -28.28
N ASP A 280 -1.01 0.90 -29.34
CA ASP A 280 -0.17 1.43 -30.44
C ASP A 280 0.79 2.52 -29.96
N GLN A 281 0.37 3.38 -29.05
CA GLN A 281 1.24 4.42 -28.47
C GLN A 281 2.29 3.85 -27.52
N VAL A 282 1.94 2.79 -26.79
CA VAL A 282 2.80 2.13 -25.83
C VAL A 282 3.77 1.16 -26.50
N GLU A 283 3.42 0.50 -27.62
CA GLU A 283 4.24 -0.53 -28.30
C GLU A 283 5.62 -0.02 -28.77
N SER A 284 5.79 1.30 -28.90
CA SER A 284 7.07 1.91 -29.28
C SER A 284 8.01 2.17 -28.09
N LEU A 285 7.58 1.94 -26.85
CA LEU A 285 8.33 2.22 -25.64
C LEU A 285 9.15 1.00 -25.21
N ASP A 286 10.37 1.24 -24.69
CA ASP A 286 11.26 0.16 -24.24
C ASP A 286 10.78 -0.48 -22.94
N GLN A 287 11.23 0.02 -21.82
CA GLN A 287 10.93 -0.48 -20.50
C GLN A 287 10.30 0.62 -19.65
N MET A 288 9.25 0.28 -18.91
CA MET A 288 8.53 1.20 -18.04
C MET A 288 8.31 0.60 -16.67
N MET A 289 8.18 1.43 -15.65
CA MET A 289 7.73 0.99 -14.33
C MET A 289 6.20 1.09 -14.27
N THR A 290 5.56 0.02 -13.80
CA THR A 290 4.12 0.00 -13.52
C THR A 290 3.86 -0.26 -12.05
N ILE A 291 2.77 0.33 -11.54
CA ILE A 291 2.19 0.07 -10.24
C ILE A 291 0.76 -0.38 -10.48
N SER A 292 0.43 -1.63 -10.14
CA SER A 292 -0.91 -2.20 -10.31
C SER A 292 -1.58 -2.43 -8.96
N ILE A 293 -2.85 -2.06 -8.83
CA ILE A 293 -3.66 -2.18 -7.62
C ILE A 293 -5.03 -2.72 -8.00
N ASP A 294 -5.43 -3.84 -7.38
CA ASP A 294 -6.72 -4.51 -7.63
C ASP A 294 -7.71 -4.24 -6.49
N TYR A 295 -8.52 -3.18 -6.61
CA TYR A 295 -9.54 -2.84 -5.63
C TYR A 295 -10.75 -3.75 -5.74
N GLN A 296 -11.22 -4.26 -4.61
CA GLN A 296 -12.38 -5.14 -4.54
C GLN A 296 -13.36 -4.68 -3.46
N LEU A 297 -14.63 -4.68 -3.81
CA LEU A 297 -15.76 -4.48 -2.90
C LEU A 297 -16.66 -5.72 -2.98
N PRO A 298 -16.35 -6.80 -2.22
CA PRO A 298 -17.05 -8.08 -2.38
C PRO A 298 -18.54 -8.00 -2.11
N GLU A 299 -18.97 -7.16 -1.17
CA GLU A 299 -20.38 -6.95 -0.82
C GLU A 299 -21.21 -6.38 -1.99
N TYR A 300 -20.54 -5.70 -2.92
CA TYR A 300 -21.16 -5.03 -4.06
C TYR A 300 -20.85 -5.72 -5.39
N ASP A 301 -20.10 -6.82 -5.35
CA ASP A 301 -19.62 -7.52 -6.53
C ASP A 301 -18.94 -6.56 -7.53
N PHE A 302 -18.12 -5.66 -6.99
CA PHE A 302 -17.38 -4.66 -7.76
C PHE A 302 -15.88 -4.90 -7.67
N ARG A 303 -15.23 -4.80 -8.81
CA ARG A 303 -13.78 -4.89 -8.94
C ARG A 303 -13.28 -3.86 -9.94
N CYS A 304 -12.16 -3.24 -9.61
CA CYS A 304 -11.44 -2.39 -10.55
C CYS A 304 -9.92 -2.52 -10.36
N GLU A 305 -9.18 -2.50 -11.46
CA GLU A 305 -7.73 -2.51 -11.46
C GLU A 305 -7.21 -1.13 -11.87
N LEU A 306 -6.42 -0.50 -11.01
CA LEU A 306 -5.70 0.73 -11.30
C LEU A 306 -4.25 0.39 -11.67
N ILE A 307 -3.81 0.80 -12.84
CA ILE A 307 -2.44 0.66 -13.31
C ILE A 307 -1.85 2.05 -13.55
N LEU A 308 -0.81 2.43 -12.82
CA LEU A 308 0.02 3.57 -13.17
C LEU A 308 1.20 3.08 -14.01
N ALA A 309 1.35 3.63 -15.21
CA ALA A 309 2.46 3.33 -16.11
C ALA A 309 3.32 4.60 -16.28
N PHE A 310 4.55 4.56 -15.77
CA PHE A 310 5.51 5.67 -15.92
C PHE A 310 6.27 5.51 -17.24
N THR A 311 6.41 6.63 -17.97
CA THR A 311 7.17 6.62 -19.23
C THR A 311 8.63 6.23 -19.02
N PRO A 312 9.32 5.67 -20.02
CA PRO A 312 10.75 5.33 -19.91
C PRO A 312 11.63 6.52 -19.48
N ASP A 313 11.31 7.72 -19.93
CA ASP A 313 12.03 8.95 -19.58
C ASP A 313 11.93 9.28 -18.08
N SER A 314 10.87 8.80 -17.41
CA SER A 314 10.67 8.98 -15.96
C SER A 314 11.61 8.13 -15.12
N LEU A 315 12.17 7.05 -15.67
CA LEU A 315 12.98 6.09 -14.91
C LEU A 315 14.21 6.73 -14.27
N SER A 316 14.84 7.70 -14.96
CA SER A 316 15.99 8.41 -14.42
C SER A 316 15.63 9.27 -13.20
N ALA A 317 14.45 9.90 -13.21
CA ALA A 317 13.94 10.68 -12.08
C ALA A 317 13.57 9.76 -10.92
N LEU A 318 12.90 8.64 -11.20
CA LEU A 318 12.55 7.62 -10.20
C LEU A 318 13.81 7.04 -9.53
N GLN A 319 14.85 6.67 -10.30
CA GLN A 319 16.11 6.17 -9.76
C GLN A 319 16.80 7.21 -8.87
N LYS A 320 16.82 8.48 -9.31
CA LYS A 320 17.40 9.56 -8.52
C LYS A 320 16.68 9.75 -7.18
N ILE A 321 15.35 9.69 -7.17
CA ILE A 321 14.57 9.82 -5.93
C ILE A 321 14.89 8.64 -4.99
N ALA A 322 14.85 7.42 -5.48
CA ALA A 322 15.16 6.23 -4.69
C ALA A 322 16.56 6.31 -4.04
N SER A 323 17.56 6.86 -4.76
CA SER A 323 18.94 6.99 -4.24
C SER A 323 19.11 8.01 -3.10
N TYR A 324 18.12 8.87 -2.82
CA TYR A 324 18.17 9.76 -1.65
C TYR A 324 17.80 9.06 -0.34
N PHE A 325 17.20 7.87 -0.42
CA PHE A 325 16.70 7.12 0.72
C PHE A 325 17.53 5.83 0.99
N GLU A 326 18.56 5.59 0.18
CA GLU A 326 19.60 4.58 0.44
C GLU A 326 20.67 5.12 1.42
#